data_3684d897b906e06cc32450772367d033
#
_entry.id   3684d897b906e06cc32450772367d033
#
_cell.length_a   1.000
_cell.length_b   1.000
_cell.length_c   1.000
_cell.angle_alpha   90.00
_cell.angle_beta   90.00
_cell.angle_gamma   90.00
#
_symmetry.space_group_name_H-M   'P 1'
#
loop_
_entity.id
_entity.type
_entity.pdbx_description
1 polymer ?
#
loop_
_entity_poly.entity_id
_entity_poly.type
_entity_poly.pdbx_seq_one_letter_code
_entity_poly.pdbx_strand_id
1 'polypeptide(L)'
;EGWHLFLYPFAGRQVHLGLGSLLAWRVSQQQAVTFSIAVNDYGLELLSATPVDWVQALSPDLLSPDNLLRDVLASLNAGELALRRFREIARIAGLVFAGYPGAAKSTRQVQASSGLFFEVFKQYDAGNLLLAQAGEEVLREELDIHRLEQTLAHISQLRLDLHQVKRPTPLGFPLLVERMRESMSSEKLADRIAV
;
A
#
# COMPACT_ATOMS: atom_id res chain seq x y z
N GLU A 1 -16.26 -13.74 0.82
CA GLU A 1 -15.96 -14.64 1.95
C GLU A 1 -14.54 -14.34 2.43
N GLY A 2 -14.35 -14.16 3.75
CA GLY A 2 -13.04 -13.85 4.34
C GLY A 2 -13.19 -13.22 5.73
N TRP A 3 -12.04 -12.86 6.29
CA TRP A 3 -11.95 -12.25 7.62
C TRP A 3 -11.62 -10.77 7.45
N HIS A 4 -12.48 -9.92 7.95
CA HIS A 4 -12.42 -8.47 7.75
C HIS A 4 -12.07 -7.77 9.07
N LEU A 5 -11.12 -6.84 9.01
CA LEU A 5 -10.91 -5.84 10.05
C LEU A 5 -11.22 -4.46 9.46
N PHE A 6 -12.10 -3.72 10.10
CA PHE A 6 -12.38 -2.32 9.76
C PHE A 6 -11.83 -1.40 10.85
N LEU A 7 -11.10 -0.38 10.45
CA LEU A 7 -10.57 0.65 11.33
C LEU A 7 -11.01 2.02 10.83
N TYR A 8 -11.37 2.92 11.75
CA TYR A 8 -11.88 4.25 11.42
C TYR A 8 -11.10 5.36 12.14
N PRO A 9 -9.84 5.64 11.70
CA PRO A 9 -9.02 6.69 12.29
C PRO A 9 -9.47 8.10 11.89
N PHE A 10 -10.27 8.26 10.83
CA PHE A 10 -10.70 9.55 10.26
C PHE A 10 -9.53 10.47 9.87
N ALA A 11 -8.43 9.89 9.40
CA ALA A 11 -7.19 10.60 9.10
C ALA A 11 -6.97 10.91 7.61
N GLY A 12 -7.89 10.45 6.74
CA GLY A 12 -7.83 10.64 5.30
C GLY A 12 -7.19 9.45 4.55
N ARG A 13 -7.55 9.32 3.27
CA ARG A 13 -7.23 8.16 2.42
C ARG A 13 -5.73 7.81 2.38
N GLN A 14 -4.85 8.80 2.26
CA GLN A 14 -3.40 8.57 2.18
C GLN A 14 -2.86 7.95 3.47
N VAL A 15 -3.25 8.52 4.62
CA VAL A 15 -2.88 7.98 5.94
C VAL A 15 -3.46 6.58 6.14
N HIS A 16 -4.69 6.34 5.71
CA HIS A 16 -5.31 5.01 5.81
C HIS A 16 -4.60 3.97 4.94
N LEU A 17 -4.11 4.35 3.76
CA LEU A 17 -3.31 3.47 2.91
C LEU A 17 -1.97 3.13 3.58
N GLY A 18 -1.28 4.13 4.13
CA GLY A 18 -0.05 3.92 4.89
C GLY A 18 -0.27 3.04 6.12
N LEU A 19 -1.31 3.33 6.90
CA LEU A 19 -1.67 2.54 8.09
C LEU A 19 -2.05 1.10 7.73
N GLY A 20 -2.87 0.90 6.70
CA GLY A 20 -3.23 -0.44 6.23
C GLY A 20 -2.02 -1.25 5.78
N SER A 21 -1.09 -0.63 5.04
CA SER A 21 0.16 -1.25 4.60
C SER A 21 1.07 -1.62 5.78
N LEU A 22 1.20 -0.73 6.75
CA LEU A 22 1.96 -0.95 7.98
C LEU A 22 1.40 -2.12 8.80
N LEU A 23 0.09 -2.12 9.05
CA LEU A 23 -0.57 -3.18 9.82
C LEU A 23 -0.47 -4.53 9.12
N ALA A 24 -0.76 -4.57 7.81
CA ALA A 24 -0.62 -5.78 7.01
C ALA A 24 0.80 -6.34 7.08
N TRP A 25 1.82 -5.48 6.95
CA TRP A 25 3.22 -5.86 7.08
C TRP A 25 3.54 -6.40 8.47
N ARG A 26 3.24 -5.67 9.53
CA ARG A 26 3.56 -6.07 10.91
C ARG A 26 2.88 -7.37 11.32
N VAL A 27 1.61 -7.58 10.94
CA VAL A 27 0.91 -8.85 11.20
C VAL A 27 1.52 -9.98 10.38
N SER A 28 1.91 -9.74 9.13
CA SER A 28 2.56 -10.77 8.29
C SER A 28 3.93 -11.24 8.83
N GLN A 29 4.60 -10.43 9.64
CA GLN A 29 5.84 -10.83 10.33
C GLN A 29 5.58 -11.80 11.50
N GLN A 30 4.37 -11.80 12.05
CA GLN A 30 4.01 -12.65 13.20
C GLN A 30 3.35 -13.96 12.75
N GLN A 31 2.61 -13.94 11.64
CA GLN A 31 1.90 -15.10 11.11
C GLN A 31 1.86 -15.06 9.58
N ALA A 32 1.85 -16.23 8.95
CA ALA A 32 1.77 -16.34 7.48
C ALA A 32 0.37 -15.95 6.98
N VAL A 33 0.15 -14.66 6.75
CA VAL A 33 -1.11 -14.11 6.27
C VAL A 33 -0.86 -13.01 5.25
N THR A 34 -1.76 -12.93 4.27
CA THR A 34 -1.79 -11.85 3.28
C THR A 34 -3.09 -11.09 3.38
N PHE A 35 -3.03 -9.79 3.09
CA PHE A 35 -4.17 -8.90 3.18
C PHE A 35 -4.44 -8.19 1.86
N SER A 36 -5.73 -8.09 1.50
CA SER A 36 -6.21 -7.06 0.58
C SER A 36 -6.58 -5.83 1.40
N ILE A 37 -6.22 -4.64 0.91
CA ILE A 37 -6.42 -3.37 1.61
C ILE A 37 -7.40 -2.54 0.79
N ALA A 38 -8.48 -2.07 1.41
CA ALA A 38 -9.34 -1.04 0.85
C ALA A 38 -9.36 0.17 1.77
N VAL A 39 -9.38 1.38 1.21
CA VAL A 39 -9.33 2.63 1.96
C VAL A 39 -10.29 3.68 1.41
N ASN A 40 -10.83 4.49 2.31
CA ASN A 40 -11.53 5.72 1.98
C ASN A 40 -11.10 6.85 2.92
N ASP A 41 -11.78 8.00 2.87
CA ASP A 41 -11.41 9.15 3.69
C ASP A 41 -11.70 8.95 5.18
N TYR A 42 -12.53 7.97 5.54
CA TYR A 42 -12.98 7.73 6.91
C TYR A 42 -12.26 6.57 7.59
N GLY A 43 -11.84 5.56 6.82
CA GLY A 43 -11.25 4.35 7.39
C GLY A 43 -10.59 3.44 6.37
N LEU A 44 -10.23 2.27 6.85
CA LEU A 44 -9.61 1.21 6.06
C LEU A 44 -10.21 -0.16 6.38
N GLU A 45 -10.09 -1.07 5.44
CA GLU A 45 -10.42 -2.49 5.56
C GLU A 45 -9.16 -3.31 5.29
N LEU A 46 -8.89 -4.27 6.17
CA LEU A 46 -7.96 -5.38 5.90
C LEU A 46 -8.77 -6.65 5.74
N LEU A 47 -8.68 -7.29 4.57
CA LEU A 47 -9.31 -8.56 4.27
C LEU A 47 -8.27 -9.66 4.15
N SER A 48 -8.43 -10.72 4.92
CA SER A 48 -7.64 -11.94 4.82
C SER A 48 -8.49 -13.16 4.45
N ALA A 49 -7.92 -14.08 3.67
CA ALA A 49 -8.51 -15.40 3.40
C ALA A 49 -8.42 -16.33 4.61
N THR A 50 -7.47 -16.11 5.51
CA THR A 50 -7.25 -16.89 6.73
C THR A 50 -7.67 -16.11 7.98
N PRO A 51 -8.13 -16.77 9.04
CA PRO A 51 -8.50 -16.09 10.28
C PRO A 51 -7.30 -15.43 10.94
N VAL A 52 -7.53 -14.24 11.50
CA VAL A 52 -6.55 -13.50 12.31
C VAL A 52 -7.17 -13.24 13.67
N ASP A 53 -6.47 -13.58 14.75
CA ASP A 53 -6.87 -13.21 16.10
C ASP A 53 -6.51 -11.74 16.35
N TRP A 54 -7.44 -10.85 16.02
CA TRP A 54 -7.25 -9.42 16.18
C TRP A 54 -7.17 -8.97 17.64
N VAL A 55 -7.73 -9.74 18.58
CA VAL A 55 -7.63 -9.44 20.02
C VAL A 55 -6.17 -9.55 20.46
N GLN A 56 -5.47 -10.57 19.98
CA GLN A 56 -4.05 -10.77 20.27
C GLN A 56 -3.15 -9.90 19.40
N ALA A 57 -3.47 -9.76 18.11
CA ALA A 57 -2.64 -9.03 17.15
C ALA A 57 -2.61 -7.51 17.39
N LEU A 58 -3.75 -6.90 17.78
CA LEU A 58 -3.86 -5.46 18.05
C LEU A 58 -3.19 -5.07 19.39
N SER A 59 -1.91 -5.41 19.51
CA SER A 59 -1.08 -4.99 20.63
C SER A 59 -0.67 -3.51 20.50
N PRO A 60 -0.25 -2.85 21.59
CA PRO A 60 0.33 -1.50 21.52
C PRO A 60 1.50 -1.40 20.54
N ASP A 61 2.30 -2.45 20.41
CA ASP A 61 3.45 -2.49 19.48
C ASP A 61 3.02 -2.46 18.02
N LEU A 62 1.87 -3.08 17.68
CA LEU A 62 1.34 -3.06 16.32
C LEU A 62 1.02 -1.65 15.85
N LEU A 63 0.53 -0.80 16.74
CA LEU A 63 0.14 0.59 16.49
C LEU A 63 1.22 1.60 16.91
N SER A 64 2.41 1.14 17.32
CA SER A 64 3.52 2.01 17.70
C SER A 64 4.05 2.80 16.48
N PRO A 65 4.43 4.07 16.64
CA PRO A 65 5.18 4.82 15.63
C PRO A 65 6.62 4.33 15.45
N ASP A 66 7.12 3.44 16.34
CA ASP A 66 8.48 2.93 16.26
C ASP A 66 8.73 2.15 14.97
N ASN A 67 9.88 2.38 14.37
CA ASN A 67 10.30 1.77 13.10
C ASN A 67 9.35 2.04 11.91
N LEU A 68 8.48 3.04 12.00
CA LEU A 68 7.45 3.34 11.01
C LEU A 68 8.00 3.39 9.58
N LEU A 69 9.03 4.20 9.33
CA LEU A 69 9.62 4.37 7.99
C LEU A 69 10.11 3.04 7.42
N ARG A 70 10.85 2.27 8.22
CA ARG A 70 11.38 0.97 7.80
C ARG A 70 10.26 0.00 7.45
N ASP A 71 9.26 -0.11 8.30
CA ASP A 71 8.18 -1.07 8.17
C ASP A 71 7.26 -0.71 7.00
N VAL A 72 6.98 0.58 6.79
CA VAL A 72 6.19 1.05 5.64
C VAL A 72 6.94 0.79 4.33
N LEU A 73 8.24 1.14 4.24
CA LEU A 73 9.04 0.89 3.05
C LEU A 73 9.22 -0.60 2.74
N ALA A 74 9.23 -1.45 3.77
CA ALA A 74 9.28 -2.90 3.60
C ALA A 74 7.94 -3.51 3.18
N SER A 75 6.83 -2.79 3.30
CA SER A 75 5.52 -3.29 2.87
C SER A 75 5.43 -3.46 1.35
N LEU A 76 4.69 -4.45 0.88
CA LEU A 76 4.51 -4.72 -0.56
C LEU A 76 3.91 -3.52 -1.31
N ASN A 77 2.93 -2.85 -0.71
CA ASN A 77 2.30 -1.68 -1.32
C ASN A 77 3.28 -0.53 -1.55
N ALA A 78 4.16 -0.25 -0.58
CA ALA A 78 5.19 0.77 -0.76
C ALA A 78 6.17 0.41 -1.89
N GLY A 79 6.51 -0.88 -2.03
CA GLY A 79 7.34 -1.37 -3.14
C GLY A 79 6.70 -1.15 -4.51
N GLU A 80 5.42 -1.43 -4.66
CA GLU A 80 4.68 -1.20 -5.91
C GLU A 80 4.53 0.30 -6.23
N LEU A 81 4.24 1.12 -5.22
CA LEU A 81 4.17 2.56 -5.36
C LEU A 81 5.53 3.14 -5.75
N ALA A 82 6.62 2.68 -5.11
CA ALA A 82 7.98 3.09 -5.44
C ALA A 82 8.37 2.70 -6.87
N LEU A 83 8.02 1.51 -7.34
CA LEU A 83 8.23 1.10 -8.73
C LEU A 83 7.47 2.01 -9.71
N ARG A 84 6.25 2.39 -9.39
CA ARG A 84 5.46 3.31 -10.22
C ARG A 84 6.10 4.70 -10.29
N ARG A 85 6.53 5.27 -9.17
CA ARG A 85 7.25 6.56 -9.11
C ARG A 85 8.59 6.48 -9.82
N PHE A 86 9.34 5.41 -9.60
CA PHE A 86 10.62 5.19 -10.27
C PHE A 86 10.50 5.20 -11.80
N ARG A 87 9.40 4.71 -12.38
CA ARG A 87 9.19 4.77 -13.85
C ARG A 87 9.18 6.20 -14.38
N GLU A 88 8.54 7.10 -13.65
CA GLU A 88 8.48 8.53 -14.03
C GLU A 88 9.85 9.19 -13.85
N ILE A 89 10.50 8.95 -12.73
CA ILE A 89 11.83 9.45 -12.40
C ILE A 89 12.85 8.95 -13.43
N ALA A 90 12.85 7.65 -13.75
CA ALA A 90 13.76 7.05 -14.71
C ALA A 90 13.58 7.61 -16.14
N ARG A 91 12.36 7.97 -16.51
CA ARG A 91 12.07 8.63 -17.79
C ARG A 91 12.62 10.06 -17.81
N ILE A 92 12.39 10.83 -16.76
CA ILE A 92 12.87 12.23 -16.63
C ILE A 92 14.40 12.26 -16.58
N ALA A 93 15.02 11.34 -15.85
CA ALA A 93 16.47 11.19 -15.75
C ALA A 93 17.13 10.65 -17.05
N GLY A 94 16.34 10.32 -18.08
CA GLY A 94 16.87 9.80 -19.35
C GLY A 94 17.37 8.35 -19.29
N LEU A 95 17.14 7.63 -18.16
CA LEU A 95 17.51 6.23 -18.01
C LEU A 95 16.69 5.31 -18.91
N VAL A 96 15.43 5.67 -19.15
CA VAL A 96 14.52 4.94 -20.03
C VAL A 96 14.07 5.84 -21.17
N PHE A 97 14.46 5.45 -22.39
CA PHE A 97 14.10 6.19 -23.59
C PHE A 97 12.71 5.79 -24.10
N ALA A 98 11.81 6.74 -24.17
CA ALA A 98 10.41 6.54 -24.56
C ALA A 98 10.18 6.49 -26.10
N GLY A 99 11.22 6.67 -26.91
CA GLY A 99 11.14 6.72 -28.38
C GLY A 99 11.25 8.13 -28.94
N TYR A 100 11.32 8.23 -30.28
CA TYR A 100 11.34 9.51 -30.99
C TYR A 100 9.92 10.00 -31.29
N PRO A 101 9.73 11.29 -31.57
CA PRO A 101 8.48 11.80 -32.13
C PRO A 101 8.14 11.02 -33.42
N GLY A 102 6.96 10.42 -33.48
CA GLY A 102 6.52 9.57 -34.61
C GLY A 102 6.96 8.10 -34.57
N ALA A 103 7.86 7.71 -33.61
CA ALA A 103 8.31 6.35 -33.39
C ALA A 103 8.42 6.06 -31.90
N ALA A 104 7.35 6.32 -31.12
CA ALA A 104 7.28 6.08 -29.71
C ALA A 104 7.32 4.58 -29.40
N LYS A 105 8.08 4.20 -28.36
CA LYS A 105 8.01 2.83 -27.81
C LYS A 105 6.65 2.61 -27.15
N SER A 106 6.17 1.37 -27.17
CA SER A 106 4.93 1.04 -26.49
C SER A 106 5.07 1.24 -24.97
N THR A 107 3.98 1.62 -24.32
CA THR A 107 3.94 1.78 -22.86
C THR A 107 4.46 0.52 -22.14
N ARG A 108 4.15 -0.66 -22.69
CA ARG A 108 4.61 -1.95 -22.15
C ARG A 108 6.13 -2.11 -22.19
N GLN A 109 6.78 -1.67 -23.29
CA GLN A 109 8.25 -1.71 -23.40
C GLN A 109 8.92 -0.73 -22.44
N VAL A 110 8.37 0.46 -22.26
CA VAL A 110 8.87 1.45 -21.30
C VAL A 110 8.71 0.94 -19.87
N GLN A 111 7.58 0.31 -19.55
CA GLN A 111 7.32 -0.28 -18.23
C GLN A 111 8.27 -1.45 -17.93
N ALA A 112 8.49 -2.34 -18.90
CA ALA A 112 9.40 -3.47 -18.73
C ALA A 112 10.84 -2.99 -18.49
N SER A 113 11.31 -2.01 -19.26
CA SER A 113 12.67 -1.45 -19.10
C SER A 113 12.85 -0.79 -17.73
N SER A 114 11.90 0.04 -17.29
CA SER A 114 11.99 0.72 -16.00
C SER A 114 11.90 -0.27 -14.83
N GLY A 115 11.07 -1.31 -14.96
CA GLY A 115 10.97 -2.38 -13.95
C GLY A 115 12.29 -3.13 -13.81
N LEU A 116 12.96 -3.46 -14.92
CA LEU A 116 14.26 -4.12 -14.90
C LEU A 116 15.32 -3.26 -14.17
N PHE A 117 15.41 -1.96 -14.49
CA PHE A 117 16.35 -1.07 -13.81
C PHE A 117 16.05 -0.95 -12.31
N PHE A 118 14.77 -0.88 -11.93
CA PHE A 118 14.36 -0.84 -10.54
C PHE A 118 14.87 -2.06 -9.76
N GLU A 119 14.64 -3.26 -10.29
CA GLU A 119 15.08 -4.51 -9.66
C GLU A 119 16.62 -4.64 -9.62
N VAL A 120 17.30 -4.26 -10.71
CA VAL A 120 18.76 -4.27 -10.77
C VAL A 120 19.35 -3.31 -9.73
N PHE A 121 18.85 -2.07 -9.64
CA PHE A 121 19.33 -1.13 -8.64
C PHE A 121 19.01 -1.59 -7.22
N LYS A 122 17.82 -2.11 -6.98
CA LYS A 122 17.44 -2.64 -5.66
C LYS A 122 18.36 -3.77 -5.21
N GLN A 123 18.80 -4.62 -6.15
CA GLN A 123 19.65 -5.78 -5.86
C GLN A 123 21.15 -5.42 -5.76
N TYR A 124 21.65 -4.55 -6.63
CA TYR A 124 23.09 -4.32 -6.79
C TYR A 124 23.55 -2.92 -6.40
N ASP A 125 22.64 -1.95 -6.31
CA ASP A 125 22.93 -0.57 -5.96
C ASP A 125 21.80 0.03 -5.10
N ALA A 126 21.60 -0.55 -3.92
CA ALA A 126 20.55 -0.15 -3.00
C ALA A 126 20.64 1.32 -2.53
N GLY A 127 21.81 1.95 -2.67
CA GLY A 127 22.05 3.37 -2.39
C GLY A 127 21.78 4.29 -3.58
N ASN A 128 21.22 3.78 -4.69
CA ASN A 128 20.95 4.58 -5.89
C ASN A 128 20.00 5.75 -5.59
N LEU A 129 20.38 6.96 -6.01
CA LEU A 129 19.62 8.18 -5.73
C LEU A 129 18.21 8.16 -6.33
N LEU A 130 18.01 7.52 -7.48
CA LEU A 130 16.68 7.43 -8.11
C LEU A 130 15.75 6.49 -7.33
N LEU A 131 16.29 5.43 -6.71
CA LEU A 131 15.53 4.59 -5.78
C LEU A 131 15.16 5.35 -4.50
N ALA A 132 16.13 6.07 -3.93
CA ALA A 132 15.91 6.87 -2.73
C ALA A 132 14.83 7.93 -3.00
N GLN A 133 14.93 8.66 -4.11
CA GLN A 133 13.94 9.65 -4.53
C GLN A 133 12.55 9.04 -4.70
N ALA A 134 12.45 7.87 -5.37
CA ALA A 134 11.17 7.18 -5.54
C ALA A 134 10.54 6.80 -4.19
N GLY A 135 11.35 6.32 -3.23
CA GLY A 135 10.90 6.01 -1.88
C GLY A 135 10.43 7.25 -1.11
N GLU A 136 11.18 8.34 -1.17
CA GLU A 136 10.82 9.60 -0.51
C GLU A 136 9.53 10.20 -1.07
N GLU A 137 9.34 10.18 -2.39
CA GLU A 137 8.12 10.67 -3.02
C GLU A 137 6.90 9.84 -2.58
N VAL A 138 7.02 8.51 -2.51
CA VAL A 138 5.94 7.64 -2.00
C VAL A 138 5.59 7.98 -0.56
N LEU A 139 6.59 8.08 0.31
CA LEU A 139 6.36 8.38 1.72
C LEU A 139 5.68 9.73 1.91
N ARG A 140 6.11 10.76 1.17
CA ARG A 140 5.60 12.11 1.32
C ARG A 140 4.27 12.34 0.62
N GLU A 141 4.16 11.88 -0.64
CA GLU A 141 3.05 12.27 -1.51
C GLU A 141 1.92 11.25 -1.54
N GLU A 142 2.25 9.94 -1.47
CA GLU A 142 1.24 8.88 -1.55
C GLU A 142 0.72 8.44 -0.18
N LEU A 143 1.60 8.45 0.85
CA LEU A 143 1.28 7.90 2.17
C LEU A 143 1.19 8.95 3.28
N ASP A 144 1.56 10.20 3.01
CA ASP A 144 1.60 11.29 4.01
C ASP A 144 2.20 10.81 5.34
N ILE A 145 3.47 10.37 5.28
CA ILE A 145 4.15 9.68 6.38
C ILE A 145 4.16 10.50 7.68
N HIS A 146 4.27 11.81 7.56
CA HIS A 146 4.28 12.68 8.73
C HIS A 146 2.93 12.66 9.46
N ARG A 147 1.84 12.73 8.70
CA ARG A 147 0.49 12.65 9.27
C ARG A 147 0.18 11.23 9.78
N LEU A 148 0.73 10.19 9.12
CA LEU A 148 0.63 8.82 9.61
C LEU A 148 1.31 8.66 10.97
N GLU A 149 2.52 9.22 11.15
CA GLU A 149 3.23 9.22 12.44
C GLU A 149 2.43 9.92 13.54
N GLN A 150 1.91 11.11 13.25
CA GLN A 150 1.03 11.83 14.18
C GLN A 150 -0.23 11.05 14.53
N THR A 151 -0.83 10.38 13.53
CA THR A 151 -2.02 9.56 13.74
C THR A 151 -1.71 8.37 14.64
N LEU A 152 -0.60 7.66 14.44
CA LEU A 152 -0.16 6.57 15.31
C LEU A 152 0.13 7.04 16.73
N ALA A 153 0.85 8.16 16.88
CA ALA A 153 1.11 8.76 18.19
C ALA A 153 -0.20 9.14 18.92
N HIS A 154 -1.20 9.60 18.17
CA HIS A 154 -2.53 9.88 18.74
C HIS A 154 -3.26 8.59 19.13
N ILE A 155 -3.33 7.60 18.25
CA ILE A 155 -4.02 6.32 18.48
C ILE A 155 -3.41 5.58 19.68
N SER A 156 -2.09 5.64 19.87
CA SER A 156 -1.41 4.99 20.99
C SER A 156 -1.84 5.51 22.37
N GLN A 157 -2.45 6.70 22.42
CA GLN A 157 -2.99 7.31 23.64
C GLN A 157 -4.48 7.02 23.85
N LEU A 158 -5.15 6.44 22.85
CA LEU A 158 -6.57 6.15 22.90
C LEU A 158 -6.83 4.73 23.38
N ARG A 159 -8.02 4.54 23.95
CA ARG A 159 -8.54 3.20 24.19
C ARG A 159 -9.03 2.61 22.86
N LEU A 160 -8.57 1.41 22.56
CA LEU A 160 -9.03 0.66 21.40
C LEU A 160 -10.23 -0.21 21.80
N ASP A 161 -11.38 0.02 21.18
CA ASP A 161 -12.57 -0.82 21.35
C ASP A 161 -12.75 -1.71 20.12
N LEU A 162 -12.57 -3.03 20.29
CA LEU A 162 -12.74 -4.02 19.24
C LEU A 162 -14.11 -4.70 19.37
N HIS A 163 -14.94 -4.58 18.33
CA HIS A 163 -16.26 -5.20 18.26
C HIS A 163 -16.33 -6.25 17.16
N GLN A 164 -16.69 -7.48 17.52
CA GLN A 164 -16.96 -8.51 16.56
C GLN A 164 -18.42 -8.40 16.06
N VAL A 165 -18.58 -8.24 14.76
CA VAL A 165 -19.88 -8.10 14.12
C VAL A 165 -20.09 -9.17 13.05
N LYS A 166 -21.34 -9.65 12.88
CA LYS A 166 -21.69 -10.68 11.88
C LYS A 166 -22.04 -10.08 10.51
N ARG A 167 -22.26 -8.79 10.43
CA ARG A 167 -22.65 -8.07 9.22
C ARG A 167 -21.90 -6.75 9.15
N PRO A 168 -21.63 -6.25 7.93
CA PRO A 168 -21.00 -4.96 7.77
C PRO A 168 -21.81 -3.85 8.46
N THR A 169 -21.10 -2.97 9.13
CA THR A 169 -21.70 -1.76 9.71
C THR A 169 -21.96 -0.71 8.61
N PRO A 170 -22.79 0.30 8.85
CA PRO A 170 -22.99 1.40 7.89
C PRO A 170 -21.69 2.09 7.47
N LEU A 171 -20.70 2.20 8.36
CA LEU A 171 -19.37 2.75 8.04
C LEU A 171 -18.49 1.75 7.26
N GLY A 172 -18.67 0.44 7.46
CA GLY A 172 -17.93 -0.59 6.72
C GLY A 172 -18.43 -0.79 5.30
N PHE A 173 -19.71 -0.51 5.03
CA PHE A 173 -20.30 -0.76 3.73
C PHE A 173 -19.62 -0.03 2.57
N PRO A 174 -19.26 1.27 2.66
CA PRO A 174 -18.51 1.96 1.61
C PRO A 174 -17.16 1.34 1.28
N LEU A 175 -16.43 0.82 2.28
CA LEU A 175 -15.15 0.13 2.08
C LEU A 175 -15.33 -1.18 1.31
N LEU A 176 -16.37 -1.95 1.62
CA LEU A 176 -16.71 -3.16 0.86
C LEU A 176 -17.05 -2.84 -0.60
N VAL A 177 -17.79 -1.76 -0.85
CA VAL A 177 -18.11 -1.32 -2.22
C VAL A 177 -16.84 -0.92 -2.97
N GLU A 178 -15.94 -0.16 -2.34
CA GLU A 178 -14.66 0.25 -2.95
C GLU A 178 -13.83 -0.98 -3.36
N ARG A 179 -13.70 -1.96 -2.47
CA ARG A 179 -13.01 -3.22 -2.76
C ARG A 179 -13.65 -3.99 -3.92
N MET A 180 -14.97 -4.08 -3.96
CA MET A 180 -15.68 -4.73 -5.07
C MET A 180 -15.43 -4.03 -6.41
N ARG A 181 -15.37 -2.70 -6.42
CA ARG A 181 -15.05 -1.92 -7.63
C ARG A 181 -13.64 -2.19 -8.12
N GLU A 182 -12.67 -2.28 -7.22
CA GLU A 182 -11.28 -2.61 -7.55
C GLU A 182 -11.16 -4.03 -8.12
N SER A 183 -11.82 -5.01 -7.50
CA SER A 183 -11.87 -6.40 -7.98
C SER A 183 -12.45 -6.48 -9.39
N MET A 184 -13.63 -5.90 -9.64
CA MET A 184 -14.25 -5.89 -10.97
C MET A 184 -13.43 -5.14 -12.03
N SER A 185 -12.67 -4.13 -11.65
CA SER A 185 -11.77 -3.40 -12.55
C SER A 185 -10.59 -4.27 -12.96
N SER A 186 -10.04 -5.04 -12.02
CA SER A 186 -8.92 -5.97 -12.27
C SER A 186 -9.35 -7.15 -13.13
N GLU A 187 -10.52 -7.72 -12.92
CA GLU A 187 -11.07 -8.80 -13.76
C GLU A 187 -11.29 -8.35 -15.21
N LYS A 188 -11.92 -7.19 -15.41
CA LYS A 188 -12.11 -6.62 -16.76
C LYS A 188 -10.79 -6.35 -17.48
N LEU A 189 -9.72 -6.03 -16.75
CA LEU A 189 -8.38 -5.85 -17.32
C LEU A 189 -7.77 -7.19 -17.73
N ALA A 190 -7.91 -8.22 -16.91
CA ALA A 190 -7.45 -9.58 -17.20
C ALA A 190 -8.13 -10.16 -18.45
N ASP A 191 -9.45 -9.98 -18.59
CA ASP A 191 -10.22 -10.42 -19.75
C ASP A 191 -9.79 -9.71 -21.05
N ARG A 192 -9.39 -8.44 -20.97
CA ARG A 192 -8.85 -7.69 -22.12
C ARG A 192 -7.44 -8.09 -22.52
N ILE A 193 -6.68 -8.71 -21.61
CA ILE A 193 -5.31 -9.18 -21.88
C ILE A 193 -5.33 -10.61 -22.45
N ALA A 194 -6.40 -11.38 -22.20
CA ALA A 194 -6.57 -12.75 -22.66
C ALA A 194 -7.05 -12.87 -24.13
N VAL A 195 -7.31 -11.76 -24.82
CA VAL A 195 -7.62 -11.66 -26.27
C VAL A 195 -6.39 -11.13 -27.02
#